data_c63b402c5362d1037062cf95915ece63
#
_entry.id   c63b402c5362d1037062cf95915ece63
#
_cell.length_a   1.000
_cell.length_b   1.000
_cell.length_c   1.000
_cell.angle_alpha   90.00
_cell.angle_beta   90.00
_cell.angle_gamma   90.00
#
_symmetry.space_group_name_H-M   'P 1'
#
loop_
_entity.id
_entity.type
_entity.pdbx_description
1 polymer ?
#
loop_
_entity_poly.entity_id
_entity_poly.type
_entity_poly.pdbx_seq_one_letter_code
_entity_poly.pdbx_strand_id
1 'polypeptide(L)'
;MADTKNMAAETAACEDTRGTLPACAPLANPYVPFQNNAPARYTAGRALAKGTLFPGLDLPYRGAANVEPRAMALMQELQAVNFAITELGLYLDTHASDTEAVQLYNQYVEQYEMLRQQTEQSGVALTQMEAAAGGTYTWLHDPWPWDYETEE
;
A
#
# COMPACT_ATOMS: atom_id res chain seq x y z
N MET A 1 -52.98 7.40 0.01
CA MET A 1 -52.92 7.58 1.47
C MET A 1 -52.17 6.36 2.01
N ALA A 2 -50.86 6.44 2.03
CA ALA A 2 -50.00 5.35 2.46
C ALA A 2 -49.32 5.79 3.76
N ASP A 3 -49.61 5.03 4.75
CA ASP A 3 -48.87 4.73 5.99
C ASP A 3 -47.97 5.76 6.65
N THR A 4 -48.60 6.72 7.28
CA THR A 4 -48.00 7.51 8.37
C THR A 4 -47.94 6.73 9.70
N LYS A 5 -48.36 5.48 9.75
CA LYS A 5 -48.43 4.67 10.98
C LYS A 5 -47.10 3.92 11.28
N ASN A 6 -46.21 3.76 10.29
CA ASN A 6 -44.99 3.00 10.49
C ASN A 6 -43.79 3.87 10.95
N MET A 7 -43.80 5.17 10.69
CA MET A 7 -42.72 6.06 11.12
C MET A 7 -42.77 6.40 12.62
N ALA A 8 -43.93 6.29 13.27
CA ALA A 8 -44.05 6.58 14.71
C ALA A 8 -43.61 5.41 15.61
N ALA A 9 -43.55 4.19 15.08
CA ALA A 9 -43.09 3.02 15.83
C ALA A 9 -41.58 2.85 15.86
N GLU A 10 -40.87 3.34 14.82
CA GLU A 10 -39.39 3.29 14.77
C GLU A 10 -38.72 4.35 15.66
N THR A 11 -39.36 5.51 15.88
CA THR A 11 -38.82 6.55 16.75
C THR A 11 -38.91 6.21 18.23
N ALA A 12 -39.76 5.30 18.65
CA ALA A 12 -39.90 4.88 20.04
C ALA A 12 -38.83 3.87 20.50
N ALA A 13 -38.12 3.22 19.56
CA ALA A 13 -37.08 2.26 19.84
C ALA A 13 -35.67 2.88 19.98
N CYS A 14 -35.57 4.18 19.81
CA CYS A 14 -34.30 4.92 19.82
C CYS A 14 -34.03 5.63 21.14
N GLU A 15 -34.57 5.17 22.26
CA GLU A 15 -34.22 5.71 23.56
C GLU A 15 -32.75 5.39 23.88
N ASP A 16 -32.00 6.47 24.12
CA ASP A 16 -30.59 6.46 24.40
C ASP A 16 -30.27 5.62 25.64
N THR A 17 -29.64 4.49 25.43
CA THR A 17 -29.11 3.66 26.51
C THR A 17 -27.64 4.01 26.71
N ARG A 18 -27.30 4.52 27.88
CA ARG A 18 -25.96 4.99 28.26
C ARG A 18 -24.87 4.00 27.89
N GLY A 19 -23.94 4.45 27.04
CA GLY A 19 -22.66 3.76 26.75
C GLY A 19 -22.64 2.79 25.59
N THR A 20 -23.75 2.61 24.87
CA THR A 20 -23.83 1.86 23.61
C THR A 20 -24.43 2.74 22.52
N LEU A 21 -23.96 2.58 21.27
CA LEU A 21 -24.59 3.24 20.14
C LEU A 21 -26.04 2.77 20.05
N PRO A 22 -27.04 3.69 19.96
CA PRO A 22 -28.42 3.31 19.78
C PRO A 22 -28.58 2.47 18.51
N ALA A 23 -29.46 1.47 18.53
CA ALA A 23 -29.69 0.60 17.39
C ALA A 23 -30.11 1.35 16.10
N CYS A 24 -30.63 2.55 16.25
CA CYS A 24 -31.09 3.45 15.19
C CYS A 24 -30.15 4.65 14.95
N ALA A 25 -29.00 4.70 15.59
CA ALA A 25 -28.04 5.77 15.33
C ALA A 25 -27.62 5.74 13.87
N PRO A 26 -27.65 6.87 13.15
CA PRO A 26 -27.09 6.93 11.80
C PRO A 26 -25.58 6.64 11.91
N LEU A 27 -25.18 5.44 11.48
CA LEU A 27 -23.77 5.10 11.40
C LEU A 27 -23.12 5.91 10.29
N ALA A 28 -21.95 6.49 10.58
CA ALA A 28 -21.15 7.11 9.55
C ALA A 28 -20.77 6.03 8.52
N ASN A 29 -21.18 6.24 7.27
CA ASN A 29 -20.71 5.40 6.18
C ASN A 29 -19.42 6.01 5.59
N PRO A 30 -18.25 5.38 5.79
CA PRO A 30 -16.98 5.97 5.37
C PRO A 30 -16.77 5.93 3.85
N TYR A 31 -17.66 5.32 3.07
CA TYR A 31 -17.51 5.15 1.61
C TYR A 31 -16.15 4.56 1.20
N VAL A 32 -15.60 3.70 2.03
CA VAL A 32 -14.37 2.97 1.71
C VAL A 32 -14.70 1.90 0.67
N PRO A 33 -13.97 1.81 -0.45
CA PRO A 33 -14.21 0.76 -1.44
C PRO A 33 -13.91 -0.61 -0.84
N PHE A 34 -14.75 -1.59 -1.16
CA PHE A 34 -14.51 -2.98 -0.81
C PHE A 34 -13.64 -3.63 -1.88
N GLN A 35 -12.56 -4.28 -1.45
CA GLN A 35 -11.69 -5.03 -2.33
C GLN A 35 -12.32 -6.39 -2.65
N ASN A 36 -12.42 -6.71 -3.94
CA ASN A 36 -12.95 -7.98 -4.40
C ASN A 36 -11.87 -9.08 -4.37
N ASN A 37 -12.31 -10.34 -4.39
CA ASN A 37 -11.40 -11.47 -4.54
C ASN A 37 -10.69 -11.44 -5.91
N ALA A 38 -9.43 -11.90 -5.96
CA ALA A 38 -8.60 -11.99 -7.16
C ALA A 38 -8.61 -10.71 -8.04
N PRO A 39 -8.33 -9.52 -7.48
CA PRO A 39 -8.35 -8.28 -8.24
C PRO A 39 -7.22 -8.24 -9.26
N ALA A 40 -7.43 -7.49 -10.35
CA ALA A 40 -6.36 -7.15 -11.27
C ALA A 40 -5.22 -6.41 -10.53
N ARG A 41 -3.97 -6.58 -10.99
CA ARG A 41 -2.79 -6.02 -10.34
C ARG A 41 -1.90 -5.30 -11.35
N TYR A 42 -1.27 -4.23 -10.89
CA TYR A 42 -0.20 -3.57 -11.63
C TYR A 42 1.14 -4.31 -11.47
N THR A 43 2.10 -4.02 -12.34
CA THR A 43 3.51 -4.36 -12.06
C THR A 43 4.04 -3.52 -10.90
N ALA A 44 5.06 -3.99 -10.18
CA ALA A 44 5.63 -3.31 -9.02
C ALA A 44 5.99 -1.85 -9.29
N GLY A 45 6.69 -1.56 -10.40
CA GLY A 45 7.05 -0.20 -10.78
C GLY A 45 5.85 0.70 -11.08
N ARG A 46 4.80 0.14 -11.73
CA ARG A 46 3.58 0.91 -11.99
C ARG A 46 2.77 1.12 -10.72
N ALA A 47 2.76 0.14 -9.81
CA ALA A 47 2.11 0.24 -8.51
C ALA A 47 2.71 1.38 -7.67
N LEU A 48 4.05 1.46 -7.61
CA LEU A 48 4.75 2.54 -6.91
C LEU A 48 4.39 3.92 -7.49
N ALA A 49 4.35 4.04 -8.84
CA ALA A 49 3.97 5.28 -9.51
C ALA A 49 2.49 5.66 -9.32
N LYS A 50 1.61 4.67 -9.15
CA LYS A 50 0.17 4.89 -8.95
C LYS A 50 -0.23 5.05 -7.48
N GLY A 51 0.62 4.61 -6.54
CA GLY A 51 0.33 4.60 -5.11
C GLY A 51 -0.62 3.48 -4.69
N THR A 52 -0.85 2.48 -5.55
CA THR A 52 -1.58 1.25 -5.24
C THR A 52 -1.22 0.13 -6.19
N LEU A 53 -1.22 -1.11 -5.69
CA LEU A 53 -1.04 -2.30 -6.51
C LEU A 53 -2.30 -2.63 -7.35
N PHE A 54 -3.47 -2.14 -6.93
CA PHE A 54 -4.76 -2.57 -7.45
C PHE A 54 -5.44 -1.48 -8.28
N PRO A 55 -5.65 -1.67 -9.61
CA PRO A 55 -6.28 -0.67 -10.48
C PRO A 55 -7.65 -0.17 -10.00
N GLY A 56 -8.40 -0.99 -9.27
CA GLY A 56 -9.70 -0.62 -8.72
C GLY A 56 -9.64 0.40 -7.58
N LEU A 57 -8.45 0.63 -7.02
CA LEU A 57 -8.21 1.61 -5.94
C LEU A 57 -7.55 2.90 -6.45
N ASP A 58 -7.38 3.05 -7.77
CA ASP A 58 -6.83 4.29 -8.34
C ASP A 58 -7.65 5.49 -7.89
N LEU A 59 -6.96 6.47 -7.31
CA LEU A 59 -7.58 7.74 -6.95
C LEU A 59 -7.63 8.68 -8.16
N PRO A 60 -8.64 9.57 -8.25
CA PRO A 60 -8.77 10.53 -9.34
C PRO A 60 -7.67 11.61 -9.33
N TYR A 61 -6.89 11.67 -8.27
CA TYR A 61 -5.80 12.63 -8.15
C TYR A 61 -4.61 12.18 -8.98
N ARG A 62 -4.30 12.96 -9.99
CA ARG A 62 -3.09 12.77 -10.79
C ARG A 62 -1.97 13.58 -10.15
N GLY A 63 -1.21 12.95 -9.26
CA GLY A 63 0.08 13.49 -8.83
C GLY A 63 1.10 13.46 -9.98
N ALA A 64 2.33 13.84 -9.71
CA ALA A 64 3.46 13.78 -10.66
C ALA A 64 3.77 12.36 -11.21
N ALA A 65 3.05 11.35 -10.75
CA ALA A 65 3.19 9.93 -11.07
C ALA A 65 2.73 9.52 -12.48
N ASN A 66 2.56 10.44 -13.42
CA ASN A 66 2.43 10.11 -14.85
C ASN A 66 3.80 9.84 -15.52
N VAL A 67 4.82 9.59 -14.73
CA VAL A 67 6.11 9.18 -15.26
C VAL A 67 5.98 7.74 -15.75
N GLU A 68 6.03 7.56 -17.08
CA GLU A 68 6.23 6.23 -17.67
C GLU A 68 7.46 5.60 -16.99
N PRO A 69 7.39 4.30 -16.62
CA PRO A 69 8.52 3.65 -15.97
C PRO A 69 9.73 3.67 -16.92
N ARG A 70 10.63 4.61 -16.71
CA ARG A 70 11.98 4.57 -17.24
C ARG A 70 12.69 3.34 -16.65
N ALA A 71 13.77 2.92 -17.26
CA ALA A 71 14.66 1.93 -16.66
C ALA A 71 14.95 2.38 -15.21
N MET A 72 14.43 1.64 -14.25
CA MET A 72 14.53 2.02 -12.84
C MET A 72 15.95 1.78 -12.37
N ALA A 73 16.52 2.76 -11.65
CA ALA A 73 17.73 2.51 -10.87
C ALA A 73 17.47 1.39 -9.86
N LEU A 74 18.51 0.63 -9.51
CA LEU A 74 18.41 -0.53 -8.60
C LEU A 74 17.63 -0.22 -7.31
N MET A 75 17.87 0.95 -6.71
CA MET A 75 17.15 1.42 -5.52
C MET A 75 15.65 1.61 -5.78
N GLN A 76 15.27 2.17 -6.93
CA GLN A 76 13.86 2.36 -7.29
C GLN A 76 13.15 1.02 -7.52
N GLU A 77 13.85 0.05 -8.11
CA GLU A 77 13.30 -1.30 -8.28
C GLU A 77 13.08 -1.98 -6.93
N LEU A 78 14.05 -1.89 -6.02
CA LEU A 78 13.93 -2.38 -4.65
C LEU A 78 12.72 -1.75 -3.93
N GLN A 79 12.56 -0.43 -4.02
CA GLN A 79 11.43 0.29 -3.44
C GLN A 79 10.09 -0.15 -4.05
N ALA A 80 10.03 -0.36 -5.36
CA ALA A 80 8.82 -0.79 -6.04
C ALA A 80 8.39 -2.19 -5.62
N VAL A 81 9.34 -3.12 -5.50
CA VAL A 81 9.06 -4.48 -5.03
C VAL A 81 8.63 -4.49 -3.58
N ASN A 82 9.29 -3.72 -2.71
CA ASN A 82 8.91 -3.58 -1.31
C ASN A 82 7.49 -2.99 -1.15
N PHE A 83 7.15 -2.00 -1.96
CA PHE A 83 5.79 -1.46 -2.00
C PHE A 83 4.76 -2.52 -2.39
N ALA A 84 5.03 -3.33 -3.43
CA ALA A 84 4.14 -4.40 -3.87
C ALA A 84 3.96 -5.48 -2.80
N ILE A 85 5.02 -5.84 -2.05
CA ILE A 85 4.95 -6.76 -0.90
C ILE A 85 4.02 -6.20 0.17
N THR A 86 4.15 -4.91 0.51
CA THR A 86 3.31 -4.26 1.51
C THR A 86 1.83 -4.26 1.10
N GLU A 87 1.52 -3.89 -0.12
CA GLU A 87 0.15 -3.88 -0.66
C GLU A 87 -0.47 -5.29 -0.71
N LEU A 88 0.32 -6.31 -1.10
CA LEU A 88 -0.14 -7.70 -1.05
C LEU A 88 -0.32 -8.21 0.37
N GLY A 89 0.53 -7.80 1.31
CA GLY A 89 0.36 -8.13 2.73
C GLY A 89 -0.95 -7.61 3.27
N LEU A 90 -1.27 -6.34 3.03
CA LEU A 90 -2.55 -5.74 3.42
C LEU A 90 -3.75 -6.44 2.77
N TYR A 91 -3.63 -6.86 1.51
CA TYR A 91 -4.66 -7.64 0.83
C TYR A 91 -4.86 -9.01 1.49
N LEU A 92 -3.76 -9.71 1.80
CA LEU A 92 -3.78 -11.04 2.40
C LEU A 92 -4.32 -11.05 3.84
N ASP A 93 -4.24 -9.94 4.57
CA ASP A 93 -4.86 -9.81 5.90
C ASP A 93 -6.37 -10.08 5.87
N THR A 94 -7.02 -9.80 4.76
CA THR A 94 -8.45 -10.04 4.56
C THR A 94 -8.77 -11.18 3.59
N HIS A 95 -7.79 -11.63 2.81
CA HIS A 95 -7.95 -12.64 1.75
C HIS A 95 -6.91 -13.77 1.88
N ALA A 96 -6.66 -14.26 3.10
CA ALA A 96 -5.63 -15.24 3.42
C ALA A 96 -5.72 -16.56 2.62
N SER A 97 -6.88 -16.88 2.06
CA SER A 97 -7.10 -18.08 1.23
C SER A 97 -6.84 -17.89 -0.26
N ASP A 98 -6.49 -16.68 -0.71
CA ASP A 98 -6.13 -16.42 -2.10
C ASP A 98 -4.73 -16.98 -2.41
N THR A 99 -4.69 -18.21 -2.92
CA THR A 99 -3.44 -18.93 -3.19
C THR A 99 -2.59 -18.27 -4.28
N GLU A 100 -3.21 -17.58 -5.25
CA GLU A 100 -2.49 -16.85 -6.28
C GLU A 100 -1.79 -15.62 -5.69
N ALA A 101 -2.46 -14.90 -4.81
CA ALA A 101 -1.86 -13.76 -4.11
C ALA A 101 -0.71 -14.19 -3.19
N VAL A 102 -0.86 -15.32 -2.48
CA VAL A 102 0.23 -15.89 -1.66
C VAL A 102 1.44 -16.27 -2.51
N GLN A 103 1.23 -16.90 -3.67
CA GLN A 103 2.33 -17.25 -4.57
C GLN A 103 3.05 -15.99 -5.09
N LEU A 104 2.31 -14.97 -5.49
CA LEU A 104 2.87 -13.71 -5.95
C LEU A 104 3.64 -12.98 -4.84
N TYR A 105 3.11 -12.99 -3.62
CA TYR A 105 3.78 -12.44 -2.44
C TYR A 105 5.16 -13.09 -2.25
N ASN A 106 5.22 -14.43 -2.27
CA ASN A 106 6.48 -15.15 -2.12
C ASN A 106 7.47 -14.84 -3.26
N GLN A 107 7.01 -14.73 -4.51
CA GLN A 107 7.86 -14.33 -5.64
C GLN A 107 8.46 -12.94 -5.44
N TYR A 108 7.68 -11.97 -4.96
CA TYR A 108 8.20 -10.64 -4.67
C TYR A 108 9.15 -10.62 -3.48
N VAL A 109 8.93 -11.47 -2.46
CA VAL A 109 9.88 -11.61 -1.34
C VAL A 109 11.23 -12.14 -1.85
N GLU A 110 11.25 -13.17 -2.69
CA GLU A 110 12.48 -13.68 -3.30
C GLU A 110 13.19 -12.61 -4.16
N GLN A 111 12.42 -11.88 -4.97
CA GLN A 111 12.95 -10.78 -5.78
C GLN A 111 13.54 -9.66 -4.90
N TYR A 112 12.86 -9.31 -3.82
CA TYR A 112 13.33 -8.30 -2.86
C TYR A 112 14.66 -8.67 -2.25
N GLU A 113 14.81 -9.91 -1.80
CA GLU A 113 16.07 -10.38 -1.22
C GLU A 113 17.25 -10.33 -2.21
N MET A 114 17.00 -10.69 -3.49
CA MET A 114 18.02 -10.57 -4.53
C MET A 114 18.41 -9.10 -4.78
N LEU A 115 17.44 -8.21 -4.91
CA LEU A 115 17.68 -6.78 -5.14
C LEU A 115 18.38 -6.14 -3.94
N ARG A 116 17.99 -6.53 -2.73
CA ARG A 116 18.63 -6.08 -1.50
C ARG A 116 20.11 -6.42 -1.49
N GLN A 117 20.45 -7.68 -1.76
CA GLN A 117 21.85 -8.12 -1.82
C GLN A 117 22.64 -7.37 -2.91
N GLN A 118 22.05 -7.12 -4.07
CA GLN A 118 22.70 -6.36 -5.14
C GLN A 118 22.93 -4.90 -4.73
N THR A 119 21.98 -4.29 -4.02
CA THR A 119 22.09 -2.92 -3.53
C THR A 119 23.20 -2.82 -2.47
N GLU A 120 23.25 -3.76 -1.52
CA GLU A 120 24.32 -3.83 -0.51
C GLU A 120 25.71 -4.03 -1.17
N GLN A 121 25.80 -4.90 -2.19
CA GLN A 121 27.04 -5.13 -2.95
C GLN A 121 27.48 -3.90 -3.75
N SER A 122 26.56 -3.03 -4.15
CA SER A 122 26.88 -1.76 -4.80
C SER A 122 27.43 -0.70 -3.84
N GLY A 123 27.49 -1.01 -2.53
CA GLY A 123 28.01 -0.12 -1.49
C GLY A 123 26.98 0.85 -0.91
N VAL A 124 25.71 0.70 -1.29
CA VAL A 124 24.62 1.50 -0.73
C VAL A 124 24.12 0.84 0.56
N ALA A 125 24.23 1.54 1.67
CA ALA A 125 23.71 1.09 2.95
C ALA A 125 22.19 1.34 3.03
N LEU A 126 21.41 0.28 3.27
CA LEU A 126 19.95 0.37 3.42
C LEU A 126 19.54 0.67 4.87
N THR A 127 20.44 0.44 5.82
CA THR A 127 20.22 0.69 7.24
C THR A 127 21.42 1.39 7.86
N GLN A 128 21.20 2.09 8.98
CA GLN A 128 22.30 2.72 9.72
C GLN A 128 23.34 1.72 10.23
N MET A 129 22.93 0.50 10.55
CA MET A 129 23.84 -0.56 10.99
C MET A 129 24.78 -1.00 9.86
N GLU A 130 24.26 -1.16 8.65
CA GLU A 130 25.05 -1.49 7.46
C GLU A 130 26.00 -0.37 7.09
N ALA A 131 25.59 0.89 7.27
CA ALA A 131 26.42 2.06 7.00
C ALA A 131 27.66 2.15 7.90
N ALA A 132 27.69 1.44 9.01
CA ALA A 132 28.83 1.38 9.93
C ALA A 132 29.73 0.14 9.72
N ALA A 133 29.29 -0.85 8.96
CA ALA A 133 29.95 -2.15 8.83
C ALA A 133 31.35 -2.07 8.19
N GLY A 134 31.62 -1.06 7.34
CA GLY A 134 32.90 -0.85 6.66
C GLY A 134 33.95 -0.09 7.46
N GLY A 135 33.74 0.21 8.74
CA GLY A 135 34.66 0.99 9.59
C GLY A 135 34.57 2.51 9.36
N THR A 136 33.80 2.97 8.43
CA THR A 136 33.47 4.38 8.21
C THR A 136 31.94 4.51 8.16
N TYR A 137 31.36 5.48 8.87
CA TYR A 137 29.94 5.72 8.88
C TYR A 137 29.52 6.49 7.62
N THR A 138 28.91 5.78 6.68
CA THR A 138 28.57 6.31 5.34
C THR A 138 27.13 6.82 5.23
N TRP A 139 26.33 6.70 6.28
CA TRP A 139 24.90 7.07 6.28
C TRP A 139 24.62 8.53 5.89
N LEU A 140 25.57 9.40 6.11
CA LEU A 140 25.47 10.83 5.78
C LEU A 140 25.98 11.17 4.38
N HIS A 141 26.44 10.17 3.62
CA HIS A 141 26.92 10.38 2.25
C HIS A 141 25.77 10.29 1.25
N ASP A 142 25.88 11.08 0.18
CA ASP A 142 24.97 11.00 -0.96
C ASP A 142 25.08 9.64 -1.69
N PRO A 143 24.03 9.20 -2.41
CA PRO A 143 22.78 9.90 -2.67
C PRO A 143 21.76 9.68 -1.55
N TRP A 144 21.05 10.74 -1.18
CA TRP A 144 19.89 10.62 -0.31
C TRP A 144 18.69 10.03 -1.08
N PRO A 145 17.73 9.38 -0.42
CA PRO A 145 16.56 8.78 -1.11
C PRO A 145 15.72 9.76 -1.92
N TRP A 146 15.83 11.05 -1.66
CA TRP A 146 15.15 12.13 -2.36
C TRP A 146 16.03 12.88 -3.37
N ASP A 147 17.32 12.54 -3.46
CA ASP A 147 18.19 13.07 -4.47
C ASP A 147 17.93 12.33 -5.78
N TYR A 148 17.25 13.01 -6.68
CA TYR A 148 17.13 12.54 -8.05
C TYR A 148 18.36 13.05 -8.81
N GLU A 149 19.16 12.16 -9.35
CA GLU A 149 20.13 12.53 -10.36
C GLU A 149 19.37 13.13 -11.54
N THR A 150 19.39 14.44 -11.64
CA THR A 150 19.03 15.13 -12.89
C THR A 150 20.21 14.88 -13.82
N GLU A 151 20.10 13.85 -14.69
CA GLU A 151 21.01 13.73 -15.82
C GLU A 151 20.90 15.02 -16.64
N GLU A 152 21.98 15.85 -16.61
CA GLU A 152 22.21 16.94 -17.54
C GLU A 152 22.50 16.42 -18.96
#